data_e429506be16f2dde3065a259142e1481
#
_entry.id   e429506be16f2dde3065a259142e1481
#
_cell.length_a   1.000
_cell.length_b   1.000
_cell.length_c   1.000
_cell.angle_alpha   90.00
_cell.angle_beta   90.00
_cell.angle_gamma   90.00
#
_symmetry.space_group_name_H-M   'P 1'
#
loop_
_entity.id
_entity.type
_entity.pdbx_description
1 polymer ?
#
loop_
_entity_poly.entity_id
_entity_poly.type
_entity_poly.pdbx_seq_one_letter_code
_entity_poly.pdbx_strand_id
1 'polypeptide(L)'
;MTATAPAWQITEWLNVAGPLTLAGLRGRVVVAGAFQMLCPGCVAHLLPQLGRVHETFATMGVQVVGLHTVFEHHAAMTPLALRAFVHEYRIIFPVGIDQPGPAGEPLPETMRAYAMQGTPTLLLYDRRGGLRGQIFGPIPDLRLGAEIMALLRERADDAG
;
A
#
# COMPACT_ATOMS: atom_id res chain seq x y z
N MET A 1 9.58 -2.82 -21.12
CA MET A 1 9.91 -3.57 -19.89
C MET A 1 9.44 -2.76 -18.69
N THR A 2 8.50 -3.26 -17.96
CA THR A 2 8.18 -2.73 -16.64
C THR A 2 9.31 -3.12 -15.69
N ALA A 3 9.92 -2.12 -15.02
CA ALA A 3 10.94 -2.41 -14.02
C ALA A 3 10.35 -3.30 -12.91
N THR A 4 11.10 -4.27 -12.45
CA THR A 4 10.70 -5.09 -11.31
C THR A 4 10.57 -4.19 -10.09
N ALA A 5 9.38 -4.17 -9.47
CA ALA A 5 9.15 -3.38 -8.27
C ALA A 5 10.03 -3.90 -7.11
N PRO A 6 10.59 -3.01 -6.28
CA PRO A 6 11.27 -3.44 -5.06
C PRO A 6 10.35 -4.27 -4.16
N ALA A 7 10.88 -5.29 -3.50
CA ALA A 7 10.12 -6.05 -2.51
C ALA A 7 9.78 -5.17 -1.30
N TRP A 8 8.60 -5.35 -0.75
CA TRP A 8 8.24 -4.72 0.52
C TRP A 8 9.05 -5.35 1.67
N GLN A 9 9.63 -4.52 2.51
CA GLN A 9 10.35 -4.93 3.71
C GLN A 9 9.43 -4.76 4.92
N ILE A 10 8.71 -5.81 5.30
CA ILE A 10 7.66 -5.77 6.31
C ILE A 10 8.05 -6.64 7.51
N THR A 11 7.96 -6.07 8.71
CA THR A 11 8.27 -6.78 9.97
C THR A 11 7.10 -7.58 10.49
N GLU A 12 5.87 -7.08 10.27
CA GLU A 12 4.65 -7.69 10.80
C GLU A 12 3.46 -7.36 9.90
N TRP A 13 2.54 -8.30 9.76
CA TRP A 13 1.29 -8.11 9.03
C TRP A 13 0.08 -8.18 9.96
N LEU A 14 -0.89 -7.29 9.74
CA LEU A 14 -2.20 -7.26 10.40
C LEU A 14 -3.29 -7.62 9.40
N ASN A 15 -4.41 -8.17 9.88
CA ASN A 15 -5.58 -8.54 9.07
C ASN A 15 -5.33 -9.60 7.99
N VAL A 16 -4.28 -10.38 8.14
CA VAL A 16 -3.97 -11.49 7.24
C VAL A 16 -3.22 -12.57 8.01
N ALA A 17 -3.46 -13.83 7.66
CA ALA A 17 -2.90 -14.98 8.38
C ALA A 17 -1.40 -15.20 8.16
N GLY A 18 -0.83 -14.66 7.10
CA GLY A 18 0.59 -14.84 6.77
C GLY A 18 1.13 -13.68 5.95
N PRO A 19 2.46 -13.64 5.74
CA PRO A 19 3.09 -12.55 5.02
C PRO A 19 2.63 -12.47 3.57
N LEU A 20 2.39 -11.24 3.10
CA LEU A 20 2.12 -10.95 1.70
C LEU A 20 3.39 -10.51 0.99
N THR A 21 3.56 -10.97 -0.23
CA THR A 21 4.62 -10.52 -1.13
C THR A 21 4.05 -10.19 -2.50
N LEU A 22 4.69 -9.31 -3.25
CA LEU A 22 4.28 -9.02 -4.62
C LEU A 22 4.31 -10.28 -5.49
N ALA A 23 5.29 -11.15 -5.27
CA ALA A 23 5.37 -12.43 -5.98
C ALA A 23 4.17 -13.35 -5.68
N GLY A 24 3.74 -13.40 -4.41
CA GLY A 24 2.57 -14.18 -3.99
C GLY A 24 1.23 -13.58 -4.45
N LEU A 25 1.21 -12.31 -4.80
CA LEU A 25 0.02 -11.60 -5.28
C LEU A 25 -0.11 -11.55 -6.81
N ARG A 26 0.80 -12.21 -7.54
CA ARG A 26 0.68 -12.31 -9.00
C ARG A 26 -0.67 -12.88 -9.41
N GLY A 27 -1.21 -12.35 -10.49
CA GLY A 27 -2.57 -12.63 -10.95
C GLY A 27 -3.60 -11.61 -10.47
N ARG A 28 -3.25 -10.78 -9.48
CA ARG A 28 -4.09 -9.69 -8.97
C ARG A 28 -3.50 -8.34 -9.32
N VAL A 29 -4.35 -7.37 -9.55
CA VAL A 29 -3.97 -5.95 -9.49
C VAL A 29 -3.82 -5.60 -8.02
N VAL A 30 -2.75 -4.91 -7.65
CA VAL A 30 -2.50 -4.52 -6.26
C VAL A 30 -2.57 -3.00 -6.12
N VAL A 31 -3.32 -2.55 -5.14
CA VAL A 31 -3.40 -1.14 -4.74
C VAL A 31 -2.86 -1.05 -3.31
N ALA A 32 -1.66 -0.51 -3.16
CA ALA A 32 -1.03 -0.34 -1.86
C ALA A 32 -0.98 1.15 -1.49
N GLY A 33 -1.32 1.47 -0.24
CA GLY A 33 -1.25 2.81 0.28
C GLY A 33 -0.26 2.92 1.43
N ALA A 34 0.80 3.71 1.24
CA ALA A 34 1.74 4.04 2.30
C ALA A 34 1.17 5.19 3.14
N PHE A 35 1.10 4.97 4.45
CA PHE A 35 0.45 5.89 5.38
C PHE A 35 1.15 5.94 6.74
N GLN A 36 0.82 6.96 7.52
CA GLN A 36 1.11 7.05 8.95
C GLN A 36 -0.18 7.36 9.71
N MET A 37 -0.33 6.81 10.91
CA MET A 37 -1.51 7.06 11.77
C MET A 37 -1.74 8.54 12.05
N LEU A 38 -0.68 9.33 12.19
CA LEU A 38 -0.73 10.75 12.52
C LEU A 38 -0.65 11.66 11.28
N CYS A 39 -0.70 11.10 10.10
CA CYS A 39 -0.73 11.87 8.85
C CYS A 39 -2.19 12.26 8.53
N PRO A 40 -2.54 13.57 8.58
CA PRO A 40 -3.93 14.01 8.33
C PRO A 40 -4.47 13.61 6.97
N GLY A 41 -3.68 13.74 5.91
CA GLY A 41 -4.08 13.33 4.57
C GLY A 41 -4.29 11.83 4.43
N CYS A 42 -3.54 11.03 5.19
CA CYS A 42 -3.73 9.59 5.23
C CYS A 42 -5.05 9.19 5.89
N VAL A 43 -5.35 9.77 7.03
CA VAL A 43 -6.56 9.47 7.80
C VAL A 43 -7.81 10.02 7.10
N ALA A 44 -7.74 11.25 6.59
CA ALA A 44 -8.89 11.90 5.97
C ALA A 44 -9.20 11.41 4.55
N HIS A 45 -8.19 10.98 3.80
CA HIS A 45 -8.35 10.67 2.37
C HIS A 45 -7.90 9.27 1.98
N LEU A 46 -6.64 8.90 2.22
CA LEU A 46 -6.09 7.64 1.71
C LEU A 46 -6.80 6.41 2.29
N LEU A 47 -6.87 6.30 3.61
CA LEU A 47 -7.46 5.12 4.25
C LEU A 47 -8.93 4.91 3.91
N PRO A 48 -9.79 5.95 3.93
CA PRO A 48 -11.16 5.81 3.43
C PRO A 48 -11.22 5.43 1.95
N GLN A 49 -10.33 5.97 1.11
CA GLN A 49 -10.27 5.62 -0.31
C GLN A 49 -9.87 4.16 -0.52
N LEU A 50 -8.88 3.66 0.22
CA LEU A 50 -8.50 2.23 0.17
C LEU A 50 -9.67 1.32 0.58
N GLY A 51 -10.46 1.73 1.58
CA GLY A 51 -11.69 1.03 1.97
C GLY A 51 -12.69 0.94 0.82
N ARG A 52 -12.95 2.06 0.14
CA ARG A 52 -13.83 2.09 -1.05
C ARG A 52 -13.31 1.24 -2.21
N VAL A 53 -12.00 1.27 -2.44
CA VAL A 53 -11.36 0.41 -3.45
C VAL A 53 -11.56 -1.06 -3.09
N HIS A 54 -11.34 -1.43 -1.83
CA HIS A 54 -11.54 -2.79 -1.36
C HIS A 54 -12.99 -3.25 -1.57
N GLU A 55 -13.96 -2.46 -1.11
CA GLU A 55 -15.39 -2.76 -1.28
C GLU A 55 -15.79 -2.92 -2.74
N THR A 56 -15.26 -2.07 -3.62
CA THR A 56 -15.66 -2.05 -5.04
C THR A 56 -14.98 -3.14 -5.85
N PHE A 57 -13.69 -3.40 -5.61
CA PHE A 57 -12.85 -4.15 -6.55
C PHE A 57 -12.31 -5.49 -6.02
N ALA A 58 -12.47 -5.82 -4.72
CA ALA A 58 -11.90 -7.05 -4.16
C ALA A 58 -12.38 -8.30 -4.91
N THR A 59 -13.67 -8.37 -5.26
CA THR A 59 -14.26 -9.49 -6.01
C THR A 59 -13.85 -9.50 -7.49
N MET A 60 -13.28 -8.42 -7.99
CA MET A 60 -12.80 -8.29 -9.37
C MET A 60 -11.33 -8.66 -9.54
N GLY A 61 -10.67 -9.10 -8.48
CA GLY A 61 -9.26 -9.49 -8.52
C GLY A 61 -8.28 -8.38 -8.15
N VAL A 62 -8.71 -7.43 -7.32
CA VAL A 62 -7.84 -6.40 -6.74
C VAL A 62 -7.51 -6.75 -5.31
N GLN A 63 -6.25 -6.66 -4.93
CA GLN A 63 -5.79 -6.73 -3.55
C GLN A 63 -5.44 -5.34 -3.06
N VAL A 64 -6.11 -4.89 -2.01
CA VAL A 64 -5.75 -3.65 -1.31
C VAL A 64 -4.80 -3.99 -0.15
N VAL A 65 -3.80 -3.15 0.04
CA VAL A 65 -2.80 -3.29 1.12
C VAL A 65 -2.49 -1.91 1.69
N GLY A 66 -2.47 -1.80 3.02
CA GLY A 66 -1.89 -0.65 3.70
C GLY A 66 -0.44 -0.92 4.07
N LEU A 67 0.44 0.05 3.90
CA LEU A 67 1.83 0.01 4.34
C LEU A 67 2.04 1.11 5.36
N HIS A 68 2.17 0.75 6.64
CA HIS A 68 2.42 1.72 7.71
C HIS A 68 3.90 2.06 7.73
N THR A 69 4.25 3.14 7.05
CA THR A 69 5.62 3.59 6.85
C THR A 69 5.92 4.79 7.75
N VAL A 70 6.57 4.53 8.89
CA VAL A 70 6.81 5.53 9.92
C VAL A 70 8.17 6.18 9.73
N PHE A 71 8.19 7.49 9.48
CA PHE A 71 9.40 8.27 9.31
C PHE A 71 9.50 9.48 10.25
N GLU A 72 8.45 9.74 11.03
CA GLU A 72 8.40 10.79 12.06
C GLU A 72 7.54 10.33 13.23
N HIS A 73 7.67 10.98 14.39
CA HIS A 73 6.91 10.61 15.59
C HIS A 73 6.96 9.11 15.94
N HIS A 74 8.10 8.47 15.78
CA HIS A 74 8.28 7.02 15.94
C HIS A 74 7.75 6.49 17.27
N ALA A 75 7.98 7.20 18.36
CA ALA A 75 7.53 6.80 19.70
C ALA A 75 5.99 6.79 19.84
N ALA A 76 5.28 7.58 19.05
CA ALA A 76 3.83 7.66 19.08
C ALA A 76 3.15 6.65 18.12
N MET A 77 3.86 6.16 17.12
CA MET A 77 3.33 5.27 16.09
C MET A 77 3.96 3.87 16.18
N THR A 78 3.82 3.27 17.36
CA THR A 78 4.32 1.91 17.63
C THR A 78 3.41 0.83 17.00
N PRO A 79 3.90 -0.42 16.84
CA PRO A 79 3.05 -1.54 16.44
C PRO A 79 1.82 -1.74 17.32
N LEU A 80 1.94 -1.52 18.63
CA LEU A 80 0.82 -1.59 19.56
C LEU A 80 -0.23 -0.51 19.26
N ALA A 81 0.21 0.72 19.05
CA ALA A 81 -0.69 1.82 18.68
C ALA A 81 -1.37 1.55 17.33
N LEU A 82 -0.65 0.99 16.37
CA LEU A 82 -1.21 0.64 15.06
C LEU A 82 -2.31 -0.43 15.17
N ARG A 83 -2.14 -1.46 16.00
CA ARG A 83 -3.19 -2.47 16.22
C ARG A 83 -4.47 -1.85 16.74
N ALA A 84 -4.37 -0.95 17.72
CA ALA A 84 -5.52 -0.21 18.24
C ALA A 84 -6.16 0.66 17.15
N PHE A 85 -5.34 1.37 16.39
CA PHE A 85 -5.81 2.21 15.29
C PHE A 85 -6.56 1.41 14.21
N VAL A 86 -6.00 0.30 13.75
CA VAL A 86 -6.62 -0.58 12.74
C VAL A 86 -7.97 -1.10 13.23
N HIS A 87 -8.05 -1.47 14.52
CA HIS A 87 -9.29 -1.91 15.14
C HIS A 87 -10.35 -0.80 15.19
N GLU A 88 -9.98 0.36 15.74
CA GLU A 88 -10.93 1.48 15.94
C GLU A 88 -11.42 2.07 14.61
N TYR A 89 -10.54 2.19 13.63
CA TYR A 89 -10.90 2.68 12.29
C TYR A 89 -11.50 1.61 11.38
N ARG A 90 -11.68 0.36 11.90
CA ARG A 90 -12.28 -0.76 11.16
C ARG A 90 -11.63 -1.02 9.81
N ILE A 91 -10.33 -0.95 9.77
CA ILE A 91 -9.55 -1.29 8.58
C ILE A 91 -9.58 -2.81 8.41
N ILE A 92 -10.13 -3.29 7.31
CA ILE A 92 -10.35 -4.72 7.05
C ILE A 92 -9.37 -5.33 6.06
N PHE A 93 -8.68 -4.51 5.27
CA PHE A 93 -7.66 -5.00 4.35
C PHE A 93 -6.33 -5.23 5.09
N PRO A 94 -5.41 -6.05 4.54
CA PRO A 94 -4.10 -6.27 5.13
C PRO A 94 -3.30 -4.99 5.33
N VAL A 95 -2.63 -4.88 6.47
CA VAL A 95 -1.72 -3.77 6.79
C VAL A 95 -0.36 -4.35 7.18
N GLY A 96 0.68 -3.96 6.47
CA GLY A 96 2.06 -4.29 6.77
C GLY A 96 2.78 -3.16 7.50
N ILE A 97 3.63 -3.50 8.47
CA ILE A 97 4.49 -2.55 9.17
C ILE A 97 5.81 -2.48 8.42
N ASP A 98 6.10 -1.35 7.80
CA ASP A 98 7.36 -1.13 7.10
C ASP A 98 8.54 -1.23 8.07
N GLN A 99 9.55 -1.99 7.69
CA GLN A 99 10.73 -2.23 8.52
C GLN A 99 11.46 -0.93 8.81
N PRO A 100 11.71 -0.60 10.09
CA PRO A 100 12.51 0.58 10.44
C PRO A 100 13.89 0.54 9.77
N GLY A 101 14.37 1.70 9.37
CA GLY A 101 15.74 1.85 8.89
C GLY A 101 16.79 1.52 9.95
N PRO A 102 18.06 1.38 9.58
CA PRO A 102 19.15 1.15 10.54
C PRO A 102 19.28 2.33 11.50
N ALA A 103 20.02 2.14 12.59
CA ALA A 103 20.20 3.15 13.63
C ALA A 103 20.65 4.49 13.03
N GLY A 104 19.92 5.57 13.37
CA GLY A 104 20.17 6.92 12.86
C GLY A 104 19.48 7.25 11.54
N GLU A 105 18.84 6.27 10.88
CA GLU A 105 18.05 6.48 9.66
C GLU A 105 16.56 6.60 10.02
N PRO A 106 15.92 7.77 9.83
CA PRO A 106 14.51 7.94 10.15
C PRO A 106 13.56 7.26 9.15
N LEU A 107 14.01 7.06 7.91
CA LEU A 107 13.18 6.51 6.84
C LEU A 107 13.17 4.98 6.88
N PRO A 108 11.97 4.34 6.85
CA PRO A 108 11.88 2.89 6.82
C PRO A 108 12.28 2.30 5.46
N GLU A 109 12.52 1.01 5.45
CA GLU A 109 13.17 0.31 4.32
C GLU A 109 12.37 0.33 3.03
N THR A 110 11.05 0.07 3.08
CA THR A 110 10.22 0.10 1.87
C THR A 110 10.11 1.53 1.34
N MET A 111 9.92 2.51 2.22
CA MET A 111 9.89 3.91 1.83
C MET A 111 11.16 4.32 1.09
N ARG A 112 12.32 3.90 1.58
CA ARG A 112 13.64 4.17 0.94
C ARG A 112 13.75 3.48 -0.40
N ALA A 113 13.39 2.20 -0.48
CA ALA A 113 13.48 1.41 -1.72
C ALA A 113 12.65 2.00 -2.87
N TYR A 114 11.51 2.61 -2.54
CA TYR A 114 10.63 3.27 -3.50
C TYR A 114 10.93 4.77 -3.66
N ALA A 115 11.90 5.31 -2.96
CA ALA A 115 12.20 6.74 -2.93
C ALA A 115 10.95 7.60 -2.72
N MET A 116 10.08 7.18 -1.79
CA MET A 116 8.84 7.91 -1.51
C MET A 116 9.14 9.28 -0.92
N GLN A 117 8.40 10.28 -1.35
CA GLN A 117 8.55 11.66 -0.90
C GLN A 117 7.87 11.93 0.45
N GLY A 118 6.97 11.06 0.87
CA GLY A 118 6.19 11.19 2.09
C GLY A 118 4.92 10.35 2.04
N THR A 119 3.99 10.66 2.92
CA THR A 119 2.66 10.04 2.97
C THR A 119 1.57 11.11 2.83
N PRO A 120 0.43 10.78 2.23
CA PRO A 120 0.08 9.50 1.62
C PRO A 120 0.79 9.26 0.29
N THR A 121 1.19 8.03 0.04
CA THR A 121 1.68 7.58 -1.27
C THR A 121 0.89 6.34 -1.71
N LEU A 122 0.34 6.38 -2.90
CA LEU A 122 -0.41 5.27 -3.48
C LEU A 122 0.46 4.58 -4.54
N LEU A 123 0.53 3.25 -4.45
CA LEU A 123 1.27 2.40 -5.37
C LEU A 123 0.30 1.49 -6.12
N LEU A 124 0.38 1.46 -7.44
CA LEU A 124 -0.42 0.61 -8.30
C LEU A 124 0.48 -0.44 -8.97
N TYR A 125 0.07 -1.70 -8.89
CA TYR A 125 0.79 -2.81 -9.51
C TYR A 125 -0.13 -3.59 -10.44
N ASP A 126 0.40 -3.99 -11.58
CA ASP A 126 -0.29 -4.90 -12.49
C ASP A 126 -0.28 -6.34 -11.98
N ARG A 127 -0.95 -7.24 -12.72
CA ARG A 127 -1.05 -8.67 -12.37
C ARG A 127 0.29 -9.42 -12.38
N ARG A 128 1.34 -8.83 -12.93
CA ARG A 128 2.70 -9.39 -12.95
C ARG A 128 3.53 -8.92 -11.76
N GLY A 129 3.00 -8.00 -10.97
CA GLY A 129 3.72 -7.34 -9.87
C GLY A 129 4.59 -6.18 -10.33
N GLY A 130 4.42 -5.72 -11.56
CA GLY A 130 5.09 -4.54 -12.08
C GLY A 130 4.49 -3.25 -11.52
N LEU A 131 5.32 -2.33 -11.07
CA LEU A 131 4.88 -1.01 -10.61
C LEU A 131 4.42 -0.16 -11.80
N ARG A 132 3.16 0.25 -11.78
CA ARG A 132 2.52 1.00 -12.85
C ARG A 132 2.19 2.44 -12.46
N GLY A 133 2.15 2.73 -11.18
CA GLY A 133 1.93 4.07 -10.67
C GLY A 133 2.46 4.25 -9.26
N GLN A 134 3.04 5.42 -9.00
CA GLN A 134 3.42 5.87 -7.67
C GLN A 134 2.98 7.32 -7.55
N ILE A 135 2.01 7.58 -6.70
CA ILE A 135 1.34 8.88 -6.61
C ILE A 135 1.50 9.40 -5.18
N PHE A 136 2.24 10.49 -5.03
CA PHE A 136 2.35 11.21 -3.77
C PHE A 136 1.22 12.23 -3.66
N GLY A 137 0.50 12.20 -2.54
CA GLY A 137 -0.64 13.05 -2.31
C GLY A 137 -1.97 12.44 -2.79
N PRO A 138 -3.07 13.22 -2.75
CA PRO A 138 -4.40 12.72 -3.08
C PRO A 138 -4.60 12.49 -4.58
N ILE A 139 -5.42 11.49 -4.90
CA ILE A 139 -5.91 11.21 -6.25
C ILE A 139 -7.44 11.10 -6.19
N PRO A 140 -8.19 11.68 -7.14
CA PRO A 140 -9.65 11.54 -7.19
C PRO A 140 -10.09 10.09 -7.39
N ASP A 141 -11.19 9.68 -6.74
CA ASP A 141 -11.73 8.32 -6.83
C ASP A 141 -12.01 7.89 -8.27
N LEU A 142 -12.60 8.77 -9.10
CA LEU A 142 -12.90 8.44 -10.50
C LEU A 142 -11.63 8.16 -11.31
N ARG A 143 -10.58 8.91 -11.08
CA ARG A 143 -9.29 8.67 -11.74
C ARG A 143 -8.68 7.36 -11.28
N LEU A 144 -8.64 7.12 -9.97
CA LEU A 144 -8.11 5.88 -9.41
C LEU A 144 -8.90 4.67 -9.93
N GLY A 145 -10.23 4.75 -9.93
CA GLY A 145 -11.09 3.69 -10.47
C GLY A 145 -10.82 3.40 -11.95
N ALA A 146 -10.62 4.44 -12.76
CA ALA A 146 -10.27 4.28 -14.18
C ALA A 146 -8.91 3.59 -14.37
N GLU A 147 -7.90 3.97 -13.59
CA GLU A 147 -6.57 3.35 -13.64
C GLU A 147 -6.62 1.87 -13.20
N ILE A 148 -7.36 1.56 -12.13
CA ILE A 148 -7.56 0.17 -11.68
C ILE A 148 -8.24 -0.66 -12.79
N MET A 149 -9.30 -0.14 -13.39
CA MET A 149 -10.01 -0.84 -14.45
C MET A 149 -9.14 -1.05 -15.70
N ALA A 150 -8.28 -0.09 -16.04
CA ALA A 150 -7.32 -0.26 -17.12
C ALA A 150 -6.38 -1.44 -16.87
N LEU A 151 -5.82 -1.53 -15.65
CA LEU A 151 -4.95 -2.65 -15.25
C LEU A 151 -5.70 -3.99 -15.23
N LEU A 152 -6.95 -4.01 -14.78
CA LEU A 152 -7.78 -5.22 -14.78
C LEU A 152 -8.09 -5.74 -16.18
N ARG A 153 -8.19 -4.86 -17.16
CA ARG A 153 -8.46 -5.21 -18.57
C ARG A 153 -7.23 -5.69 -19.33
N GLU A 154 -6.04 -5.42 -18.84
CA GLU A 154 -4.81 -5.94 -19.46
C GLU A 154 -4.80 -7.46 -19.40
N ARG A 155 -4.57 -8.12 -20.54
CA ARG A 155 -4.39 -9.57 -20.58
C ARG A 155 -3.00 -9.92 -20.04
N ALA A 156 -2.87 -11.09 -19.43
CA ALA A 156 -1.60 -11.58 -18.96
C ALA A 156 -0.54 -11.67 -20.09
N ASP A 157 -0.99 -11.75 -21.34
CA ASP A 157 -0.16 -11.92 -22.54
C ASP A 157 0.17 -10.60 -23.27
N ASP A 158 -0.44 -9.47 -22.88
CA ASP A 158 -0.33 -8.20 -23.63
C ASP A 158 0.95 -7.39 -23.33
N ALA A 159 1.95 -7.97 -22.69
CA ALA A 159 3.25 -7.33 -22.47
C ALA A 159 4.35 -8.13 -23.19
N GLY A 160 4.44 -7.91 -24.48
CA GLY A 160 5.61 -8.19 -25.29
C GLY A 160 6.62 -7.06 -25.20
#